data_2adf353ee8e951e4c33406d7ee9c60c3
#
_entry.id   2adf353ee8e951e4c33406d7ee9c60c3
#
_cell.length_a   1.000
_cell.length_b   1.000
_cell.length_c   1.000
_cell.angle_alpha   90.00
_cell.angle_beta   90.00
_cell.angle_gamma   90.00
#
_symmetry.space_group_name_H-M   'P 1'
#
loop_
_entity.id
_entity.type
_entity.pdbx_description
1 polymer ?
#
loop_
_entity_poly.entity_id
_entity_poly.type
_entity_poly.pdbx_seq_one_letter_code
_entity_poly.pdbx_strand_id
1 'polypeptide(L)'
;MEVQFVNMTKEDFLSKKRLHKFMPLENALKTLSNQELWFADPSTWKDPFEKRFLDSDYVDVNDEEKSIPYGKRTYCMCTTQTQTSEAYWNAYSQKQIGIEFILNRQELLNQLEAYTDSYDVYVGQVEYMRTSEIRKAKISEIPFSTPLPNNTKDIFVRLMLLKRIAYQYEDEIRIILIKKRAVAGDKPIGVNLGYSCVNQSLINFIILDPSIAQYTTDLLKETFQSKYGFEPFINPDTGQKVPFVLKSSLYSKQNRSTLIWDI
;
A
#
# COMPACT_ATOMS: atom_id res chain seq x y z
N MET A 1 -1.18 5.75 -21.97
CA MET A 1 -1.80 4.49 -21.47
C MET A 1 -2.45 4.81 -20.15
N GLU A 2 -3.34 3.97 -19.64
CA GLU A 2 -4.08 4.23 -18.39
C GLU A 2 -3.59 3.31 -17.27
N VAL A 3 -3.85 3.70 -16.02
CA VAL A 3 -3.70 2.83 -14.85
C VAL A 3 -4.74 1.71 -14.94
N GLN A 4 -4.32 0.46 -14.79
CA GLN A 4 -5.16 -0.72 -14.90
C GLN A 4 -5.62 -1.17 -13.51
N PHE A 5 -6.87 -1.63 -13.41
CA PHE A 5 -7.44 -2.11 -12.14
C PHE A 5 -7.62 -3.64 -12.18
N VAL A 6 -7.29 -4.31 -11.07
CA VAL A 6 -7.35 -5.78 -10.96
C VAL A 6 -8.04 -6.16 -9.66
N ASN A 7 -8.99 -7.09 -9.73
CA ASN A 7 -9.88 -7.51 -8.61
C ASN A 7 -10.75 -6.39 -8.04
N MET A 8 -10.84 -5.27 -8.71
CA MET A 8 -11.68 -4.11 -8.38
C MET A 8 -11.81 -3.21 -9.60
N THR A 9 -12.80 -2.32 -9.62
CA THR A 9 -12.92 -1.26 -10.64
C THR A 9 -12.28 0.05 -10.19
N LYS A 10 -12.11 1.01 -11.11
CA LYS A 10 -11.68 2.37 -10.78
C LYS A 10 -12.68 3.05 -9.84
N GLU A 11 -13.96 2.85 -10.09
CA GLU A 11 -15.07 3.37 -9.30
C GLU A 11 -15.03 2.80 -7.87
N ASP A 12 -14.80 1.48 -7.71
CA ASP A 12 -14.63 0.86 -6.39
C ASP A 12 -13.44 1.46 -5.65
N PHE A 13 -12.31 1.63 -6.33
CA PHE A 13 -11.14 2.26 -5.74
C PHE A 13 -11.43 3.68 -5.26
N LEU A 14 -12.10 4.50 -6.05
CA LEU A 14 -12.39 5.89 -5.74
C LEU A 14 -13.53 6.08 -4.74
N SER A 15 -14.48 5.13 -4.67
CA SER A 15 -15.65 5.22 -3.78
C SER A 15 -15.31 5.15 -2.30
N LYS A 16 -14.21 4.51 -1.94
CA LYS A 16 -13.79 4.37 -0.55
C LYS A 16 -13.03 5.60 -0.06
N LYS A 17 -13.38 6.06 1.13
CA LYS A 17 -12.90 7.35 1.66
C LYS A 17 -11.42 7.38 2.02
N ARG A 18 -10.82 6.25 2.40
CA ARG A 18 -9.47 6.23 2.96
C ARG A 18 -8.61 5.15 2.31
N LEU A 19 -7.34 5.48 2.09
CA LEU A 19 -6.29 4.55 1.72
C LEU A 19 -5.11 4.81 2.66
N HIS A 20 -4.72 3.79 3.42
CA HIS A 20 -3.76 3.92 4.49
C HIS A 20 -2.40 3.38 4.06
N LYS A 21 -1.33 4.10 4.36
CA LYS A 21 0.05 3.69 4.13
C LYS A 21 0.84 3.80 5.42
N PHE A 22 1.19 2.66 6.00
CA PHE A 22 2.04 2.60 7.18
C PHE A 22 3.52 2.54 6.80
N MET A 23 4.36 3.24 7.55
CA MET A 23 5.80 3.27 7.34
C MET A 23 6.53 3.78 8.59
N PRO A 24 7.86 3.54 8.70
CA PRO A 24 8.70 4.21 9.69
C PRO A 24 8.75 5.73 9.50
N LEU A 25 8.92 6.48 10.59
CA LEU A 25 9.07 7.94 10.56
C LEU A 25 10.15 8.40 9.57
N GLU A 26 11.31 7.72 9.54
CA GLU A 26 12.38 8.06 8.61
C GLU A 26 11.91 8.03 7.15
N ASN A 27 11.15 7.00 6.77
CA ASN A 27 10.62 6.86 5.42
C ASN A 27 9.54 7.92 5.12
N ALA A 28 8.71 8.24 6.12
CA ALA A 28 7.72 9.32 5.99
C ALA A 28 8.40 10.67 5.73
N LEU A 29 9.45 10.99 6.49
CA LEU A 29 10.22 12.22 6.29
C LEU A 29 10.92 12.26 4.93
N LYS A 30 11.49 11.14 4.46
CA LYS A 30 12.07 11.04 3.11
C LYS A 30 11.03 11.28 2.02
N THR A 31 9.86 10.62 2.13
CA THR A 31 8.73 10.80 1.20
C THR A 31 8.35 12.29 1.08
N LEU A 32 8.20 12.98 2.21
CA LEU A 32 7.79 14.38 2.23
C LEU A 32 8.88 15.34 1.75
N SER A 33 10.15 15.09 2.13
CA SER A 33 11.27 15.96 1.76
C SER A 33 11.60 15.88 0.28
N ASN A 34 11.54 14.70 -0.30
CA ASN A 34 11.90 14.45 -1.69
C ASN A 34 10.68 14.55 -2.63
N GLN A 35 9.47 14.56 -2.07
CA GLN A 35 8.23 14.40 -2.84
C GLN A 35 8.24 13.13 -3.69
N GLU A 36 8.58 12.00 -3.07
CA GLU A 36 8.72 10.70 -3.73
C GLU A 36 7.97 9.60 -3.00
N LEU A 37 7.27 8.74 -3.76
CA LEU A 37 6.68 7.51 -3.28
C LEU A 37 7.63 6.33 -3.53
N TRP A 38 7.90 5.56 -2.49
CA TRP A 38 8.76 4.37 -2.59
C TRP A 38 7.98 3.13 -2.99
N PHE A 39 8.47 2.45 -4.03
CA PHE A 39 8.01 1.16 -4.50
C PHE A 39 9.13 0.13 -4.32
N ALA A 40 8.91 -0.82 -3.43
CA ALA A 40 9.91 -1.85 -3.10
C ALA A 40 9.98 -2.94 -4.16
N ASP A 41 11.15 -3.55 -4.32
CA ASP A 41 11.29 -4.83 -5.00
C ASP A 41 10.59 -5.93 -4.18
N PRO A 42 9.59 -6.64 -4.74
CA PRO A 42 8.91 -7.71 -4.02
C PRO A 42 9.84 -8.86 -3.59
N SER A 43 11.00 -9.03 -4.22
CA SER A 43 11.99 -10.03 -3.79
C SER A 43 12.54 -9.77 -2.37
N THR A 44 12.42 -8.53 -1.89
CA THR A 44 12.83 -8.14 -0.52
C THR A 44 11.79 -8.46 0.55
N TRP A 45 10.58 -8.86 0.18
CA TRP A 45 9.52 -9.15 1.14
C TRP A 45 9.86 -10.37 2.01
N LYS A 46 9.34 -10.39 3.23
CA LYS A 46 9.65 -11.46 4.20
C LYS A 46 8.90 -12.75 3.92
N ASP A 47 7.65 -12.66 3.43
CA ASP A 47 6.84 -13.84 3.16
C ASP A 47 7.32 -14.58 1.90
N PRO A 48 7.82 -15.82 2.02
CA PRO A 48 8.28 -16.60 0.86
C PRO A 48 7.15 -16.93 -0.13
N PHE A 49 5.89 -16.94 0.31
CA PHE A 49 4.76 -17.18 -0.59
C PHE A 49 4.49 -16.02 -1.53
N GLU A 50 4.72 -14.80 -1.09
CA GLU A 50 4.58 -13.61 -1.94
C GLU A 50 5.70 -13.52 -2.99
N LYS A 51 6.85 -14.16 -2.74
CA LYS A 51 7.98 -14.18 -3.68
C LYS A 51 7.93 -15.34 -4.68
N ARG A 52 7.11 -16.37 -4.40
CA ARG A 52 7.10 -17.62 -5.18
C ARG A 52 6.98 -17.40 -6.68
N PHE A 53 6.22 -16.41 -7.09
CA PHE A 53 5.92 -16.16 -8.50
C PHE A 53 6.87 -15.18 -9.20
N LEU A 54 7.84 -14.61 -8.48
CA LEU A 54 8.78 -13.64 -9.05
C LEU A 54 9.79 -14.29 -10.01
N ASP A 55 10.25 -15.48 -9.65
CA ASP A 55 11.29 -16.24 -10.37
C ASP A 55 10.76 -17.61 -10.82
N SER A 56 9.43 -17.80 -10.87
CA SER A 56 8.84 -19.06 -11.33
C SER A 56 8.93 -19.16 -12.85
N ASP A 57 9.38 -20.32 -13.31
CA ASP A 57 9.17 -20.73 -14.67
C ASP A 57 7.74 -21.25 -14.83
N TYR A 58 7.19 -21.13 -16.01
CA TYR A 58 5.90 -21.71 -16.36
C TYR A 58 6.04 -22.57 -17.59
N VAL A 59 5.23 -23.60 -17.68
CA VAL A 59 5.12 -24.44 -18.87
C VAL A 59 3.94 -23.90 -19.68
N ASP A 60 4.18 -23.56 -20.94
CA ASP A 60 3.12 -23.11 -21.83
C ASP A 60 2.29 -24.30 -22.38
N VAL A 61 1.31 -24.01 -23.23
CA VAL A 61 0.43 -25.02 -23.83
C VAL A 61 1.14 -26.03 -24.73
N ASN A 62 2.40 -25.76 -25.09
CA ASN A 62 3.23 -26.61 -25.94
C ASN A 62 4.26 -27.40 -25.12
N ASP A 63 4.13 -27.44 -23.79
CA ASP A 63 5.10 -28.03 -22.85
C ASP A 63 6.51 -27.41 -22.91
N GLU A 64 6.63 -26.16 -23.38
CA GLU A 64 7.89 -25.41 -23.34
C GLU A 64 8.04 -24.66 -22.01
N GLU A 65 9.15 -24.88 -21.30
CA GLU A 65 9.53 -24.09 -20.14
C GLU A 65 9.87 -22.65 -20.53
N LYS A 66 9.18 -21.68 -19.96
CA LYS A 66 9.40 -20.25 -20.17
C LYS A 66 9.49 -19.53 -18.84
N SER A 67 10.49 -18.66 -18.71
CA SER A 67 10.59 -17.81 -17.51
C SER A 67 9.57 -16.68 -17.55
N ILE A 68 9.05 -16.28 -16.38
CA ILE A 68 8.21 -15.10 -16.24
C ILE A 68 9.13 -13.86 -16.25
N PRO A 69 9.17 -13.07 -17.34
CA PRO A 69 10.19 -12.02 -17.50
C PRO A 69 9.89 -10.77 -16.67
N TYR A 70 8.82 -10.78 -15.86
CA TYR A 70 8.31 -9.59 -15.18
C TYR A 70 8.86 -9.40 -13.77
N GLY A 71 9.23 -10.46 -13.06
CA GLY A 71 9.70 -10.40 -11.67
C GLY A 71 10.87 -9.44 -11.48
N LYS A 72 11.86 -9.50 -12.37
CA LYS A 72 13.03 -8.61 -12.34
C LYS A 72 12.75 -7.13 -12.67
N ARG A 73 11.54 -6.80 -13.09
CA ARG A 73 11.13 -5.44 -13.51
C ARG A 73 9.98 -4.88 -12.67
N THR A 74 9.52 -5.64 -11.67
CA THR A 74 8.34 -5.33 -10.89
C THR A 74 8.71 -4.65 -9.58
N TYR A 75 7.98 -3.61 -9.23
CA TYR A 75 8.07 -2.89 -7.97
C TYR A 75 6.67 -2.67 -7.42
N CYS A 76 6.53 -2.69 -6.10
CA CYS A 76 5.22 -2.62 -5.47
C CYS A 76 5.18 -1.63 -4.31
N MET A 77 4.04 -0.97 -4.16
CA MET A 77 3.68 -0.23 -2.96
C MET A 77 2.42 -0.86 -2.35
N CYS A 78 2.53 -1.33 -1.11
CA CYS A 78 1.43 -1.90 -0.35
C CYS A 78 0.73 -0.81 0.46
N THR A 79 -0.59 -0.78 0.39
CA THR A 79 -1.49 0.10 1.14
C THR A 79 -2.63 -0.73 1.71
N THR A 80 -3.44 -0.18 2.61
CA THR A 80 -4.57 -0.90 3.19
C THR A 80 -5.84 -0.06 3.19
N GLN A 81 -6.98 -0.72 3.15
CA GLN A 81 -8.29 -0.09 3.33
C GLN A 81 -8.81 -0.22 4.77
N THR A 82 -8.18 -1.07 5.56
CA THR A 82 -8.52 -1.27 6.97
C THR A 82 -8.13 -0.04 7.78
N GLN A 83 -9.03 0.38 8.67
CA GLN A 83 -8.72 1.41 9.66
C GLN A 83 -7.57 0.94 10.57
N THR A 84 -6.90 1.90 11.17
CA THR A 84 -5.80 1.71 12.13
C THR A 84 -6.04 0.51 13.04
N SER A 85 -5.15 -0.48 12.99
CA SER A 85 -5.17 -1.65 13.85
C SER A 85 -3.86 -1.79 14.63
N GLU A 86 -3.92 -2.44 15.79
CA GLU A 86 -2.72 -2.74 16.59
C GLU A 86 -1.69 -3.56 15.81
N ALA A 87 -2.14 -4.47 14.94
CA ALA A 87 -1.27 -5.31 14.12
C ALA A 87 -0.37 -4.47 13.20
N TYR A 88 -0.89 -3.40 12.61
CA TYR A 88 -0.09 -2.49 11.79
C TYR A 88 0.92 -1.70 12.60
N TRP A 89 0.50 -1.13 13.73
CA TRP A 89 1.44 -0.42 14.60
C TRP A 89 2.55 -1.35 15.08
N ASN A 90 2.22 -2.57 15.51
CA ASN A 90 3.23 -3.56 15.90
C ASN A 90 4.18 -3.91 14.76
N ALA A 91 3.73 -3.99 13.51
CA ALA A 91 4.59 -4.27 12.37
C ALA A 91 5.57 -3.14 12.05
N TYR A 92 5.15 -1.88 12.23
CA TYR A 92 5.92 -0.70 11.79
C TYR A 92 6.57 0.09 12.93
N SER A 93 6.16 -0.13 14.20
CA SER A 93 6.63 0.63 15.37
C SER A 93 7.56 -0.13 16.31
N GLN A 94 7.82 -1.43 16.11
CA GLN A 94 8.59 -2.26 17.06
C GLN A 94 10.00 -1.75 17.40
N LYS A 95 10.65 -1.05 16.47
CA LYS A 95 12.03 -0.55 16.63
C LYS A 95 12.18 0.95 16.38
N GLN A 96 11.10 1.61 16.02
CA GLN A 96 11.10 3.01 15.58
C GLN A 96 9.67 3.57 15.63
N ILE A 97 9.53 4.87 15.51
CA ILE A 97 8.23 5.53 15.47
C ILE A 97 7.55 5.17 14.15
N GLY A 98 6.36 4.59 14.23
CA GLY A 98 5.49 4.33 13.09
C GLY A 98 4.70 5.59 12.69
N ILE A 99 4.48 5.74 11.40
CA ILE A 99 3.64 6.79 10.80
C ILE A 99 2.64 6.14 9.86
N GLU A 100 1.42 6.65 9.88
CA GLU A 100 0.38 6.29 8.93
C GLU A 100 0.02 7.53 8.10
N PHE A 101 0.15 7.42 6.78
CA PHE A 101 -0.40 8.38 5.84
C PHE A 101 -1.78 7.94 5.39
N ILE A 102 -2.75 8.83 5.42
CA ILE A 102 -4.05 8.66 4.76
C ILE A 102 -3.96 9.35 3.41
N LEU A 103 -3.89 8.57 2.35
CA LEU A 103 -3.68 9.04 0.98
C LEU A 103 -5.00 9.46 0.33
N ASN A 104 -4.93 10.52 -0.47
CA ASN A 104 -5.97 10.92 -1.41
C ASN A 104 -5.92 10.00 -2.63
N ARG A 105 -6.96 9.20 -2.84
CA ARG A 105 -7.00 8.20 -3.91
C ARG A 105 -7.00 8.81 -5.31
N GLN A 106 -7.75 9.89 -5.50
CA GLN A 106 -7.81 10.56 -6.80
C GLN A 106 -6.46 11.19 -7.14
N GLU A 107 -5.85 11.89 -6.17
CA GLU A 107 -4.55 12.51 -6.40
C GLU A 107 -3.45 11.47 -6.62
N LEU A 108 -3.48 10.35 -5.86
CA LEU A 108 -2.58 9.24 -6.09
C LEU A 108 -2.68 8.69 -7.52
N LEU A 109 -3.90 8.50 -8.04
CA LEU A 109 -4.09 8.09 -9.43
C LEU A 109 -3.53 9.10 -10.42
N ASN A 110 -3.80 10.40 -10.22
CA ASN A 110 -3.28 11.46 -11.09
C ASN A 110 -1.74 11.40 -11.16
N GLN A 111 -1.08 11.20 -10.01
CA GLN A 111 0.38 11.07 -9.96
C GLN A 111 0.88 9.78 -10.62
N LEU A 112 0.18 8.66 -10.48
CA LEU A 112 0.53 7.39 -11.12
C LEU A 112 0.36 7.42 -12.65
N GLU A 113 -0.63 8.12 -13.16
CA GLU A 113 -0.87 8.27 -14.60
C GLU A 113 0.33 8.90 -15.33
N ALA A 114 1.07 9.79 -14.67
CA ALA A 114 2.29 10.40 -15.23
C ALA A 114 3.40 9.38 -15.54
N TYR A 115 3.34 8.19 -14.96
CA TYR A 115 4.36 7.14 -15.13
C TYR A 115 3.96 6.04 -16.12
N THR A 116 2.78 6.11 -16.71
CA THR A 116 2.27 5.06 -17.62
C THR A 116 3.07 4.93 -18.93
N ASP A 117 3.90 5.88 -19.28
CA ASP A 117 4.83 5.76 -20.42
C ASP A 117 6.03 4.86 -20.11
N SER A 118 6.53 4.89 -18.87
CA SER A 118 7.69 4.14 -18.42
C SER A 118 7.35 2.79 -17.80
N TYR A 119 6.16 2.67 -17.20
CA TYR A 119 5.69 1.49 -16.50
C TYR A 119 4.29 1.07 -16.99
N ASP A 120 4.02 -0.22 -16.98
CA ASP A 120 2.65 -0.71 -16.88
C ASP A 120 2.26 -0.58 -15.40
N VAL A 121 1.20 0.18 -15.11
CA VAL A 121 0.78 0.52 -13.75
C VAL A 121 -0.53 -0.18 -13.44
N TYR A 122 -0.55 -0.95 -12.36
CA TYR A 122 -1.73 -1.66 -11.88
C TYR A 122 -2.07 -1.25 -10.45
N VAL A 123 -3.36 -1.12 -10.19
CA VAL A 123 -3.93 -0.99 -8.84
C VAL A 123 -4.82 -2.20 -8.60
N GLY A 124 -4.50 -3.02 -7.61
CA GLY A 124 -5.21 -4.26 -7.39
C GLY A 124 -5.54 -4.53 -5.93
N GLN A 125 -6.71 -5.11 -5.70
CA GLN A 125 -7.06 -5.66 -4.39
C GLN A 125 -6.46 -7.05 -4.23
N VAL A 126 -5.79 -7.26 -3.10
CA VAL A 126 -5.18 -8.55 -2.77
C VAL A 126 -6.27 -9.60 -2.50
N GLU A 127 -6.08 -10.77 -3.06
CA GLU A 127 -6.95 -11.93 -2.89
C GLU A 127 -6.32 -12.90 -1.89
N TYR A 128 -7.08 -13.21 -0.83
CA TYR A 128 -6.58 -14.03 0.28
C TYR A 128 -7.00 -15.47 0.15
N MET A 129 -6.03 -16.39 0.18
CA MET A 129 -6.25 -17.82 -0.02
C MET A 129 -5.57 -18.65 1.04
N ARG A 130 -6.04 -19.89 1.23
CA ARG A 130 -5.35 -20.86 2.06
C ARG A 130 -4.00 -21.24 1.45
N THR A 131 -3.03 -21.57 2.30
CA THR A 131 -1.69 -21.99 1.84
C THR A 131 -1.75 -23.18 0.87
N SER A 132 -2.66 -24.13 1.08
CA SER A 132 -2.85 -25.30 0.21
C SER A 132 -3.37 -24.92 -1.19
N GLU A 133 -4.13 -23.85 -1.30
CA GLU A 133 -4.67 -23.33 -2.56
C GLU A 133 -3.58 -22.59 -3.36
N ILE A 134 -2.78 -21.77 -2.69
CA ILE A 134 -1.64 -21.07 -3.35
C ILE A 134 -0.55 -22.05 -3.80
N ARG A 135 -0.39 -23.20 -3.11
CA ARG A 135 0.64 -24.22 -3.41
C ARG A 135 0.34 -25.12 -4.60
N LYS A 136 -0.78 -24.93 -5.28
CA LYS A 136 -1.11 -25.73 -6.46
C LYS A 136 0.02 -25.71 -7.49
N ALA A 137 0.22 -26.84 -8.14
CA ALA A 137 1.26 -26.99 -9.16
C ALA A 137 0.90 -26.25 -10.46
N LYS A 138 -0.40 -26.26 -10.79
CA LYS A 138 -0.92 -25.58 -11.97
C LYS A 138 -1.65 -24.31 -11.57
N ILE A 139 -1.38 -23.22 -12.28
CA ILE A 139 -2.05 -21.92 -12.06
C ILE A 139 -3.56 -22.04 -12.25
N SER A 140 -4.02 -22.88 -13.19
CA SER A 140 -5.43 -23.17 -13.44
C SER A 140 -6.15 -23.86 -12.29
N GLU A 141 -5.42 -24.45 -11.34
CA GLU A 141 -5.99 -25.08 -10.14
C GLU A 141 -6.10 -24.12 -8.94
N ILE A 142 -5.55 -22.91 -9.06
CA ILE A 142 -5.70 -21.86 -8.04
C ILE A 142 -7.12 -21.30 -8.15
N PRO A 143 -7.91 -21.32 -7.06
CA PRO A 143 -9.31 -20.93 -7.09
C PRO A 143 -9.48 -19.40 -7.06
N PHE A 144 -9.08 -18.72 -8.12
CA PHE A 144 -9.27 -17.28 -8.27
C PHE A 144 -10.76 -16.92 -8.26
N SER A 145 -11.09 -15.79 -7.66
CA SER A 145 -12.47 -15.27 -7.58
C SER A 145 -13.05 -14.89 -8.95
N THR A 146 -12.19 -14.59 -9.92
CA THR A 146 -12.60 -14.28 -11.31
C THR A 146 -11.72 -15.06 -12.29
N PRO A 147 -12.18 -15.31 -13.53
CA PRO A 147 -11.39 -16.01 -14.54
C PRO A 147 -10.01 -15.38 -14.75
N LEU A 148 -9.03 -16.23 -15.02
CA LEU A 148 -7.69 -15.77 -15.38
C LEU A 148 -7.71 -15.06 -16.73
N PRO A 149 -6.95 -13.98 -16.88
CA PRO A 149 -6.75 -13.34 -18.19
C PRO A 149 -5.97 -14.25 -19.15
N ASN A 150 -6.04 -13.92 -20.46
CA ASN A 150 -5.44 -14.74 -21.49
C ASN A 150 -3.96 -14.44 -21.78
N ASN A 151 -3.39 -13.42 -21.15
CA ASN A 151 -2.00 -13.04 -21.40
C ASN A 151 -1.12 -13.21 -20.13
N THR A 152 0.12 -13.59 -20.35
CA THR A 152 1.09 -13.92 -19.28
C THR A 152 1.34 -12.77 -18.30
N LYS A 153 1.33 -11.53 -18.78
CA LYS A 153 1.58 -10.36 -17.92
C LYS A 153 0.45 -10.15 -16.90
N ASP A 154 -0.79 -10.22 -17.35
CA ASP A 154 -1.93 -10.04 -16.46
C ASP A 154 -2.11 -11.24 -15.52
N ILE A 155 -1.78 -12.46 -15.97
CA ILE A 155 -1.67 -13.62 -15.09
C ILE A 155 -0.63 -13.36 -14.01
N PHE A 156 0.57 -12.87 -14.37
CA PHE A 156 1.60 -12.52 -13.39
C PHE A 156 1.11 -11.47 -12.38
N VAL A 157 0.42 -10.43 -12.84
CA VAL A 157 -0.17 -9.41 -11.93
C VAL A 157 -1.17 -10.04 -10.96
N ARG A 158 -2.02 -10.96 -11.44
CA ARG A 158 -2.96 -11.71 -10.58
C ARG A 158 -2.23 -12.53 -9.52
N LEU A 159 -1.14 -13.20 -9.89
CA LEU A 159 -0.30 -13.94 -8.95
C LEU A 159 0.37 -13.02 -7.92
N MET A 160 0.80 -11.83 -8.33
CA MET A 160 1.34 -10.80 -7.43
C MET A 160 0.30 -10.20 -6.47
N LEU A 161 -0.97 -10.45 -6.70
CA LEU A 161 -2.08 -10.04 -5.82
C LEU A 161 -2.58 -11.18 -4.92
N LEU A 162 -1.90 -12.33 -4.88
CA LEU A 162 -2.22 -13.42 -3.96
C LEU A 162 -1.49 -13.26 -2.64
N LYS A 163 -2.20 -13.51 -1.53
CA LYS A 163 -1.63 -13.52 -0.18
C LYS A 163 -2.30 -14.60 0.68
N ARG A 164 -1.58 -15.11 1.67
CA ARG A 164 -2.14 -16.10 2.58
C ARG A 164 -3.26 -15.51 3.43
N ILE A 165 -4.32 -16.28 3.67
CA ILE A 165 -5.48 -15.87 4.47
C ILE A 165 -5.12 -15.40 5.89
N ALA A 166 -3.99 -15.83 6.43
CA ALA A 166 -3.46 -15.35 7.72
C ALA A 166 -3.23 -13.82 7.75
N TYR A 167 -3.11 -13.18 6.60
CA TYR A 167 -2.92 -11.73 6.45
C TYR A 167 -4.19 -11.00 6.00
N GLN A 168 -5.35 -11.67 6.00
CA GLN A 168 -6.62 -11.08 5.51
C GLN A 168 -7.01 -9.79 6.26
N TYR A 169 -6.57 -9.63 7.49
CA TYR A 169 -6.79 -8.40 8.29
C TYR A 169 -6.15 -7.17 7.65
N GLU A 170 -5.23 -7.34 6.70
CA GLU A 170 -4.56 -6.22 6.04
C GLU A 170 -5.47 -5.53 5.01
N ASP A 171 -6.48 -6.19 4.45
CA ASP A 171 -7.36 -5.65 3.38
C ASP A 171 -6.55 -4.80 2.38
N GLU A 172 -5.51 -5.45 1.82
CA GLU A 172 -4.42 -4.78 1.10
C GLU A 172 -4.86 -4.35 -0.29
N ILE A 173 -4.55 -3.11 -0.64
CA ILE A 173 -4.48 -2.61 -2.02
C ILE A 173 -3.00 -2.52 -2.39
N ARG A 174 -2.64 -3.19 -3.46
CA ARG A 174 -1.28 -3.22 -3.99
C ARG A 174 -1.19 -2.42 -5.28
N ILE A 175 -0.25 -1.48 -5.33
CA ILE A 175 0.08 -0.76 -6.57
C ILE A 175 1.33 -1.43 -7.12
N ILE A 176 1.22 -1.94 -8.36
CA ILE A 176 2.27 -2.72 -9.03
C ILE A 176 2.76 -1.93 -10.24
N LEU A 177 4.05 -1.75 -10.32
CA LEU A 177 4.76 -1.15 -11.43
C LEU A 177 5.57 -2.21 -12.15
N ILE A 178 5.33 -2.41 -13.43
CA ILE A 178 6.16 -3.27 -14.27
C ILE A 178 6.90 -2.37 -15.28
N LYS A 179 8.22 -2.25 -15.14
CA LYS A 179 9.01 -1.42 -16.05
C LYS A 179 8.93 -1.96 -17.48
N LYS A 180 8.58 -1.11 -18.44
CA LYS A 180 8.36 -1.53 -19.85
C LYS A 180 9.62 -1.99 -20.54
N ARG A 181 10.75 -1.34 -20.25
CA ARG A 181 12.06 -1.71 -20.80
C ARG A 181 12.83 -2.55 -19.79
N ALA A 182 13.55 -3.54 -20.27
CA ALA A 182 14.44 -4.33 -19.42
C ALA A 182 15.48 -3.42 -18.76
N VAL A 183 15.82 -3.72 -17.52
CA VAL A 183 16.88 -3.04 -16.77
C VAL A 183 18.17 -3.82 -17.06
N ALA A 184 19.18 -3.14 -17.59
CA ALA A 184 20.52 -3.71 -17.68
C ALA A 184 21.19 -3.63 -16.30
N GLY A 185 21.88 -4.69 -15.90
CA GLY A 185 22.56 -4.78 -14.60
C GLY A 185 21.67 -5.27 -13.47
N ASP A 186 22.14 -5.08 -12.23
CA ASP A 186 21.44 -5.52 -11.02
C ASP A 186 20.17 -4.70 -10.78
N LYS A 187 19.10 -5.40 -10.40
CA LYS A 187 17.84 -4.77 -10.04
C LYS A 187 17.99 -4.01 -8.71
N PRO A 188 17.63 -2.72 -8.64
CA PRO A 188 17.62 -2.00 -7.38
C PRO A 188 16.53 -2.57 -6.44
N ILE A 189 16.77 -2.44 -5.13
CA ILE A 189 15.83 -2.90 -4.07
C ILE A 189 14.49 -2.18 -4.07
N GLY A 190 14.34 -1.16 -4.91
CA GLY A 190 13.10 -0.41 -5.12
C GLY A 190 13.34 0.79 -6.01
N VAL A 191 12.27 1.51 -6.30
CA VAL A 191 12.28 2.75 -7.09
C VAL A 191 11.49 3.83 -6.38
N ASN A 192 11.92 5.07 -6.54
CA ASN A 192 11.17 6.25 -6.15
C ASN A 192 10.41 6.79 -7.35
N LEU A 193 9.13 7.09 -7.18
CA LEU A 193 8.34 7.88 -8.11
C LEU A 193 8.08 9.25 -7.50
N GLY A 194 8.56 10.30 -8.14
CA GLY A 194 8.29 11.68 -7.75
C GLY A 194 6.80 12.02 -7.92
N TYR A 195 6.29 12.95 -7.12
CA TYR A 195 4.97 13.54 -7.32
C TYR A 195 5.09 15.07 -7.37
N SER A 196 4.27 15.70 -8.23
CA SER A 196 4.37 17.13 -8.53
C SER A 196 3.41 18.00 -7.72
N CYS A 197 2.42 17.38 -7.05
CA CYS A 197 1.50 18.10 -6.19
C CYS A 197 2.10 18.43 -4.83
N VAL A 198 1.52 19.39 -4.12
CA VAL A 198 1.92 19.65 -2.73
C VAL A 198 1.58 18.46 -1.83
N ASN A 199 2.40 18.22 -0.80
CA ASN A 199 2.24 17.08 0.11
C ASN A 199 0.80 16.91 0.63
N GLN A 200 0.15 18.01 0.99
CA GLN A 200 -1.19 18.05 1.56
C GLN A 200 -2.30 17.66 0.56
N SER A 201 -2.05 17.76 -0.74
CA SER A 201 -2.99 17.29 -1.76
C SER A 201 -2.98 15.78 -1.89
N LEU A 202 -1.80 15.16 -1.78
CA LEU A 202 -1.63 13.70 -1.86
C LEU A 202 -1.94 13.00 -0.53
N ILE A 203 -1.63 13.66 0.60
CA ILE A 203 -1.77 13.10 1.93
C ILE A 203 -2.82 13.88 2.70
N ASN A 204 -3.99 13.28 2.91
CA ASN A 204 -5.10 13.91 3.61
C ASN A 204 -4.86 14.05 5.13
N PHE A 205 -4.17 13.07 5.74
CA PHE A 205 -3.84 13.08 7.16
C PHE A 205 -2.56 12.31 7.42
N ILE A 206 -1.86 12.72 8.48
CA ILE A 206 -0.75 12.01 9.09
C ILE A 206 -1.18 11.55 10.46
N ILE A 207 -1.17 10.23 10.70
CA ILE A 207 -1.49 9.64 11.99
C ILE A 207 -0.19 9.15 12.61
N LEU A 208 0.06 9.60 13.84
CA LEU A 208 1.23 9.23 14.62
C LEU A 208 0.93 7.98 15.47
N ASP A 209 1.96 7.18 15.69
CA ASP A 209 1.95 6.01 16.56
C ASP A 209 1.25 6.31 17.91
N PRO A 210 0.30 5.46 18.36
CA PRO A 210 -0.42 5.68 19.62
C PRO A 210 0.45 5.65 20.87
N SER A 211 1.62 4.99 20.81
CA SER A 211 2.51 4.78 21.97
C SER A 211 3.53 5.91 22.19
N ILE A 212 3.71 6.81 21.22
CA ILE A 212 4.71 7.87 21.35
C ILE A 212 4.39 8.87 22.48
N ALA A 213 5.44 9.41 23.10
CA ALA A 213 5.31 10.41 24.15
C ALA A 213 4.65 11.70 23.64
N GLN A 214 3.93 12.41 24.51
CA GLN A 214 3.24 13.66 24.14
C GLN A 214 4.23 14.71 23.59
N TYR A 215 5.37 14.88 24.24
CA TYR A 215 6.42 15.80 23.77
C TYR A 215 6.85 15.51 22.31
N THR A 216 7.08 14.24 21.97
CA THR A 216 7.42 13.84 20.61
C THR A 216 6.27 14.08 19.65
N THR A 217 5.02 13.85 20.09
CA THR A 217 3.82 14.15 19.32
C THR A 217 3.76 15.63 18.94
N ASP A 218 3.99 16.51 19.89
CA ASP A 218 3.91 17.96 19.67
C ASP A 218 5.03 18.45 18.75
N LEU A 219 6.26 17.95 18.94
CA LEU A 219 7.41 18.25 18.09
C LEU A 219 7.16 17.80 16.63
N LEU A 220 6.62 16.59 16.43
CA LEU A 220 6.30 16.09 15.09
C LEU A 220 5.18 16.90 14.42
N LYS A 221 4.14 17.29 15.17
CA LYS A 221 3.08 18.17 14.65
C LYS A 221 3.65 19.50 14.17
N GLU A 222 4.48 20.13 14.97
CA GLU A 222 5.15 21.38 14.60
C GLU A 222 6.05 21.19 13.37
N THR A 223 6.82 20.11 13.32
CA THR A 223 7.69 19.79 12.18
C THR A 223 6.89 19.59 10.91
N PHE A 224 5.83 18.79 10.93
CA PHE A 224 5.00 18.53 9.76
C PHE A 224 4.30 19.81 9.27
N GLN A 225 3.85 20.67 10.19
CA GLN A 225 3.25 21.94 9.85
C GLN A 225 4.27 22.90 9.27
N SER A 226 5.33 23.22 10.00
CA SER A 226 6.27 24.29 9.64
C SER A 226 7.15 23.95 8.45
N LYS A 227 7.61 22.68 8.34
CA LYS A 227 8.55 22.26 7.30
C LYS A 227 7.88 21.69 6.06
N TYR A 228 6.72 21.00 6.22
CA TYR A 228 6.09 20.27 5.12
C TYR A 228 4.73 20.82 4.72
N GLY A 229 4.26 21.91 5.33
CA GLY A 229 3.08 22.66 4.93
C GLY A 229 1.74 21.99 5.26
N PHE A 230 1.69 21.14 6.30
CA PHE A 230 0.44 20.51 6.73
C PHE A 230 -0.38 21.43 7.64
N GLU A 231 -1.10 22.37 7.01
CA GLU A 231 -1.94 23.33 7.73
C GLU A 231 -3.29 22.74 8.12
N PRO A 232 -3.78 23.01 9.36
CA PRO A 232 -5.13 22.61 9.77
C PRO A 232 -6.20 23.20 8.85
N PHE A 233 -7.24 22.45 8.60
CA PHE A 233 -8.38 22.91 7.79
C PHE A 233 -9.65 23.09 8.63
N ILE A 234 -10.61 23.85 8.09
CA ILE A 234 -11.94 24.00 8.69
C ILE A 234 -12.84 22.92 8.09
N ASN A 235 -13.41 22.07 8.94
CA ASN A 235 -14.41 21.11 8.50
C ASN A 235 -15.66 21.87 8.05
N PRO A 236 -16.11 21.76 6.78
CA PRO A 236 -17.23 22.54 6.27
C PRO A 236 -18.56 22.20 6.95
N ASP A 237 -18.72 20.98 7.45
CA ASP A 237 -19.97 20.52 8.07
C ASP A 237 -20.10 20.95 9.52
N THR A 238 -18.99 21.07 10.25
CA THR A 238 -18.99 21.37 11.70
C THR A 238 -18.42 22.74 12.03
N GLY A 239 -17.76 23.41 11.11
CA GLY A 239 -17.02 24.66 11.33
C GLY A 239 -15.79 24.50 12.26
N GLN A 240 -15.46 23.28 12.66
CA GLN A 240 -14.35 23.03 13.55
C GLN A 240 -13.00 22.98 12.83
N LYS A 241 -11.97 23.49 13.47
CA LYS A 241 -10.59 23.37 12.99
C LYS A 241 -10.08 21.94 13.23
N VAL A 242 -9.73 21.24 12.15
CA VAL A 242 -9.23 19.86 12.17
C VAL A 242 -7.74 19.85 11.84
N PRO A 243 -6.89 19.34 12.73
CA PRO A 243 -5.46 19.22 12.46
C PRO A 243 -5.20 18.10 11.44
N PHE A 244 -4.24 18.31 10.53
CA PHE A 244 -3.79 17.26 9.61
C PHE A 244 -2.93 16.18 10.27
N VAL A 245 -2.26 16.51 11.37
CA VAL A 245 -1.39 15.59 12.11
C VAL A 245 -2.08 15.21 13.41
N LEU A 246 -2.41 13.95 13.53
CA LEU A 246 -3.14 13.39 14.66
C LEU A 246 -2.32 12.30 15.33
N LYS A 247 -2.43 12.12 16.63
CA LYS A 247 -1.99 10.90 17.32
C LYS A 247 -3.12 9.88 17.23
N SER A 248 -2.79 8.62 16.93
CA SER A 248 -3.77 7.54 16.94
C SER A 248 -4.45 7.43 18.29
N SER A 249 -5.78 7.28 18.28
CA SER A 249 -6.58 7.12 19.50
C SER A 249 -6.65 5.67 19.99
N LEU A 250 -5.93 4.74 19.38
CA LEU A 250 -6.01 3.31 19.68
C LEU A 250 -5.82 2.99 21.17
N TYR A 251 -4.93 3.72 21.85
CA TYR A 251 -4.68 3.55 23.30
C TYR A 251 -5.19 4.74 24.12
N SER A 252 -6.05 5.58 23.57
CA SER A 252 -6.62 6.69 24.33
C SER A 252 -7.57 6.15 25.41
N LYS A 253 -7.48 6.74 26.61
CA LYS A 253 -8.44 6.43 27.68
C LYS A 253 -9.83 6.87 27.23
N GLN A 254 -10.75 5.93 27.17
CA GLN A 254 -12.17 6.27 27.03
C GLN A 254 -12.61 6.99 28.31
N ASN A 255 -13.40 8.05 28.17
CA ASN A 255 -14.10 8.61 29.30
C ASN A 255 -14.94 7.51 29.96
N ARG A 256 -14.89 7.41 31.30
CA ARG A 256 -15.66 6.43 32.06
C ARG A 256 -17.12 6.49 31.62
N SER A 257 -17.57 5.53 30.83
CA SER A 257 -19.00 5.27 30.69
C SER A 257 -19.44 4.52 31.93
N THR A 258 -20.50 4.99 32.59
CA THR A 258 -21.17 4.22 33.66
C THR A 258 -21.84 3.04 32.95
N LEU A 259 -21.26 1.83 33.10
CA LEU A 259 -21.94 0.62 32.69
C LEU A 259 -23.06 0.36 33.69
N ILE A 260 -24.31 0.41 33.22
CA ILE A 260 -25.47 -0.06 33.96
C ILE A 260 -25.54 -1.57 33.71
N TRP A 261 -25.39 -2.35 34.78
CA TRP A 261 -25.61 -3.78 34.76
C TRP A 261 -27.09 -4.03 35.05
N ASP A 262 -27.91 -4.28 34.03
CA ASP A 262 -29.24 -4.85 34.20
C ASP A 262 -29.06 -6.37 34.37
N ILE A 263 -29.08 -6.83 35.63
CA ILE A 263 -29.10 -8.25 36.02
C ILE A 263 -30.52 -8.73 36.13
#